data_bb60a26ca3b70364eadae75ee2f18485
#
_entry.id   bb60a26ca3b70364eadae75ee2f18485
#
_cell.length_a   1.000
_cell.length_b   1.000
_cell.length_c   1.000
_cell.angle_alpha   90.00
_cell.angle_beta   90.00
_cell.angle_gamma   90.00
#
_symmetry.space_group_name_H-M   'P 1'
#
loop_
_entity.id
_entity.type
_entity.pdbx_description
1 polymer ?
#
loop_
_entity_poly.entity_id
_entity_poly.type
_entity_poly.pdbx_seq_one_letter_code
_entity_poly.pdbx_strand_id
1 'polypeptide(L)'
;MTKPNLFIVGAPKSGSTFLYEKLKDHPDLFFTKIKEVNHFSYKELSEASYYKDYKIEDQPTYLKAYKHAKNHKYCVDASVSYFAYQAVARRIYDFNPDAKIIILMRDPYKRAFSHYLMDIRMQYATCDFCEYIEERGAHFTQYVGNSLFGANIRNYIEVFGKEQVLVLQLEYLEQQLDRVFDFFFFLVG
;
A
#
# COMPACT_ATOMS: atom_id res chain seq x y z
N MET A 1 -11.43 20.38 5.73
CA MET A 1 -11.16 19.00 6.20
C MET A 1 -9.73 18.63 5.81
N THR A 2 -9.01 17.98 6.69
CA THR A 2 -7.63 17.56 6.41
C THR A 2 -7.64 16.44 5.37
N LYS A 3 -6.87 16.61 4.30
CA LYS A 3 -6.71 15.60 3.25
C LYS A 3 -5.49 14.71 3.53
N PRO A 4 -5.54 13.42 3.28
CA PRO A 4 -4.34 12.59 3.22
C PRO A 4 -3.29 13.17 2.26
N ASN A 5 -2.05 13.18 2.72
CA ASN A 5 -0.91 13.72 1.99
C ASN A 5 0.30 12.78 2.01
N LEU A 6 0.17 11.61 2.63
CA LEU A 6 1.14 10.54 2.64
C LEU A 6 0.43 9.21 2.37
N PHE A 7 0.88 8.47 1.36
CA PHE A 7 0.26 7.22 0.93
C PHE A 7 1.26 6.07 0.98
N ILE A 8 0.96 5.04 1.78
CA ILE A 8 1.68 3.76 1.76
C ILE A 8 0.88 2.83 0.84
N VAL A 9 1.25 2.83 -0.44
CA VAL A 9 0.45 2.22 -1.50
C VAL A 9 0.64 0.71 -1.65
N GLY A 10 1.60 0.12 -0.97
CA GLY A 10 1.90 -1.32 -1.04
C GLY A 10 3.40 -1.56 -1.22
N ALA A 11 3.86 -2.74 -1.68
CA ALA A 11 3.02 -3.85 -2.17
C ALA A 11 2.44 -4.70 -1.01
N PRO A 12 1.35 -5.43 -1.29
CA PRO A 12 0.83 -6.38 -0.31
C PRO A 12 1.90 -7.40 0.11
N LYS A 13 1.96 -7.76 1.39
CA LYS A 13 2.92 -8.73 1.98
C LYS A 13 4.39 -8.28 1.94
N SER A 14 4.64 -6.98 1.76
CA SER A 14 5.98 -6.37 1.76
C SER A 14 6.30 -5.57 3.03
N GLY A 15 5.62 -5.83 4.15
CA GLY A 15 5.95 -5.24 5.44
C GLY A 15 5.18 -3.98 5.82
N SER A 16 4.06 -3.66 5.15
CA SER A 16 3.23 -2.48 5.49
C SER A 16 2.70 -2.50 6.93
N THR A 17 2.43 -3.67 7.50
CA THR A 17 2.02 -3.80 8.90
C THR A 17 3.20 -3.51 9.83
N PHE A 18 4.40 -4.00 9.51
CA PHE A 18 5.60 -3.70 10.27
C PHE A 18 5.87 -2.18 10.29
N LEU A 19 5.84 -1.54 9.13
CA LEU A 19 6.04 -0.09 9.01
C LEU A 19 4.95 0.69 9.78
N TYR A 20 3.68 0.29 9.65
CA TYR A 20 2.58 0.89 10.39
C TYR A 20 2.80 0.83 11.90
N GLU A 21 3.13 -0.34 12.46
CA GLU A 21 3.37 -0.52 13.90
C GLU A 21 4.52 0.34 14.42
N LYS A 22 5.51 0.63 13.58
CA LYS A 22 6.64 1.50 13.93
C LYS A 22 6.32 2.99 13.85
N LEU A 23 5.36 3.37 12.99
CA LEU A 23 5.04 4.76 12.71
C LEU A 23 3.77 5.28 13.40
N LYS A 24 2.87 4.40 13.84
CA LYS A 24 1.51 4.77 14.29
C LYS A 24 1.48 5.73 15.47
N ASP A 25 2.50 5.73 16.32
CA ASP A 25 2.60 6.57 17.51
C ASP A 25 3.48 7.82 17.30
N HIS A 26 3.94 8.06 16.05
CA HIS A 26 4.77 9.23 15.75
C HIS A 26 3.93 10.52 15.78
N PRO A 27 4.39 11.59 16.48
CA PRO A 27 3.58 12.80 16.72
C PRO A 27 3.16 13.55 15.44
N ASP A 28 3.96 13.45 14.37
CA ASP A 28 3.67 14.13 13.09
C ASP A 28 2.76 13.33 12.17
N LEU A 29 2.48 12.06 12.48
CA LEU A 29 1.72 11.15 11.62
C LEU A 29 0.35 10.84 12.20
N PHE A 30 -0.68 11.03 11.41
CA PHE A 30 -2.02 10.58 11.73
C PHE A 30 -2.42 9.40 10.86
N PHE A 31 -2.74 8.29 11.49
CA PHE A 31 -3.36 7.13 10.85
C PHE A 31 -4.83 7.02 11.20
N THR A 32 -5.64 6.55 10.27
CA THR A 32 -7.05 6.24 10.53
C THR A 32 -7.17 5.02 11.45
N LYS A 33 -8.29 4.91 12.17
CA LYS A 33 -8.57 3.73 13.02
C LYS A 33 -8.67 2.44 12.22
N ILE A 34 -9.13 2.54 10.98
CA ILE A 34 -9.23 1.41 10.06
C ILE A 34 -8.04 1.53 9.12
N LYS A 35 -7.10 0.58 9.21
CA LYS A 35 -6.05 0.42 8.23
C LYS A 35 -6.68 -0.07 6.92
N GLU A 36 -6.14 0.40 5.79
CA GLU A 36 -6.60 -0.01 4.45
C GLU A 36 -8.05 0.40 4.15
N VAL A 37 -8.25 1.73 4.07
CA VAL A 37 -9.55 2.31 3.70
C VAL A 37 -9.94 2.09 2.23
N ASN A 38 -8.96 1.78 1.38
CA ASN A 38 -9.10 1.32 0.00
C ASN A 38 -9.98 2.22 -0.90
N HIS A 39 -10.04 3.52 -0.62
CA HIS A 39 -10.90 4.45 -1.34
C HIS A 39 -10.58 4.54 -2.84
N PHE A 40 -9.30 4.72 -3.19
CA PHE A 40 -8.90 4.90 -4.58
C PHE A 40 -8.91 3.61 -5.43
N SER A 41 -8.95 2.45 -4.78
CA SER A 41 -9.13 1.13 -5.42
C SER A 41 -10.53 0.56 -5.26
N TYR A 42 -11.49 1.36 -4.80
CA TYR A 42 -12.86 0.91 -4.54
C TYR A 42 -13.47 0.17 -5.73
N LYS A 43 -13.35 0.74 -6.94
CA LYS A 43 -13.91 0.18 -8.16
C LYS A 43 -13.38 -1.24 -8.41
N GLU A 44 -12.06 -1.38 -8.47
CA GLU A 44 -11.40 -2.64 -8.77
C GLU A 44 -11.68 -3.71 -7.71
N LEU A 45 -11.64 -3.32 -6.43
CA LEU A 45 -11.96 -4.23 -5.33
C LEU A 45 -13.44 -4.62 -5.29
N SER A 46 -14.34 -3.78 -5.83
CA SER A 46 -15.77 -4.10 -5.91
C SER A 46 -16.06 -5.07 -7.05
N GLU A 47 -15.28 -5.01 -8.13
CA GLU A 47 -15.36 -5.92 -9.28
C GLU A 47 -14.64 -7.25 -9.00
N ALA A 48 -13.65 -7.25 -8.08
CA ALA A 48 -12.91 -8.46 -7.71
C ALA A 48 -13.74 -9.37 -6.82
N SER A 49 -13.91 -10.63 -7.23
CA SER A 49 -14.62 -11.64 -6.43
C SER A 49 -13.74 -12.28 -5.34
N TYR A 50 -12.44 -11.99 -5.35
CA TYR A 50 -11.43 -12.72 -4.60
C TYR A 50 -11.36 -12.35 -3.11
N TYR A 51 -11.36 -11.03 -2.80
CA TYR A 51 -11.36 -10.56 -1.42
C TYR A 51 -12.57 -9.69 -1.11
N LYS A 52 -13.11 -9.84 0.10
CA LYS A 52 -14.13 -8.95 0.64
C LYS A 52 -13.48 -7.89 1.52
N ASP A 53 -12.58 -7.11 0.94
CA ASP A 53 -11.88 -6.07 1.68
C ASP A 53 -12.81 -4.92 2.07
N TYR A 54 -12.53 -4.33 3.25
CA TYR A 54 -13.14 -3.06 3.63
C TYR A 54 -12.71 -1.98 2.63
N LYS A 55 -13.67 -1.18 2.19
CA LYS A 55 -13.44 -0.07 1.25
C LYS A 55 -14.45 1.03 1.43
N ILE A 56 -14.02 2.27 1.17
CA ILE A 56 -14.88 3.45 1.23
C ILE A 56 -15.12 3.96 -0.20
N GLU A 57 -16.39 4.05 -0.62
CA GLU A 57 -16.75 4.50 -1.95
C GLU A 57 -16.66 6.01 -2.09
N ASP A 58 -17.38 6.74 -1.24
CA ASP A 58 -17.55 8.17 -1.39
C ASP A 58 -16.46 8.99 -0.70
N GLN A 59 -16.07 10.08 -1.34
CA GLN A 59 -15.02 10.97 -0.85
C GLN A 59 -15.39 11.68 0.47
N PRO A 60 -16.63 12.12 0.74
CA PRO A 60 -17.01 12.68 2.03
C PRO A 60 -16.77 11.72 3.20
N THR A 61 -17.15 10.44 3.06
CA THR A 61 -16.88 9.40 4.08
C THR A 61 -15.39 9.14 4.24
N TYR A 62 -14.65 9.09 3.12
CA TYR A 62 -13.19 8.98 3.14
C TYR A 62 -12.53 10.11 3.93
N LEU A 63 -12.87 11.37 3.64
CA LEU A 63 -12.35 12.53 4.37
C LEU A 63 -12.77 12.56 5.84
N LYS A 64 -13.96 12.06 6.16
CA LYS A 64 -14.46 11.95 7.55
C LYS A 64 -13.58 11.02 8.40
N ALA A 65 -12.93 10.02 7.81
CA ALA A 65 -11.99 9.16 8.52
C ALA A 65 -10.79 9.93 9.09
N TYR A 66 -10.44 11.06 8.49
CA TYR A 66 -9.31 11.94 8.89
C TYR A 66 -9.72 13.16 9.73
N LYS A 67 -10.98 13.25 10.18
CA LYS A 67 -11.50 14.42 10.92
C LYS A 67 -10.78 14.72 12.24
N HIS A 68 -10.08 13.74 12.80
CA HIS A 68 -9.31 13.89 14.04
C HIS A 68 -7.83 14.23 13.81
N ALA A 69 -7.38 14.32 12.58
CA ALA A 69 -6.05 14.80 12.23
C ALA A 69 -5.96 16.32 12.44
N LYS A 70 -5.48 16.77 13.59
CA LYS A 70 -5.45 18.20 13.94
C LYS A 70 -4.13 18.86 13.55
N ASN A 71 -3.05 18.55 14.26
CA ASN A 71 -1.75 19.21 14.15
C ASN A 71 -0.68 18.29 13.55
N HIS A 72 -1.09 17.15 12.97
CA HIS A 72 -0.16 16.22 12.35
C HIS A 72 0.31 16.78 11.00
N LYS A 73 1.59 16.67 10.73
CA LYS A 73 2.21 17.09 9.48
C LYS A 73 1.72 16.23 8.31
N TYR A 74 1.54 14.93 8.58
CA TYR A 74 1.08 13.96 7.60
C TYR A 74 -0.16 13.21 8.05
N CYS A 75 -1.13 13.13 7.15
CA CYS A 75 -2.28 12.25 7.24
C CYS A 75 -2.04 11.07 6.32
N VAL A 76 -1.95 9.88 6.91
CA VAL A 76 -1.48 8.68 6.22
C VAL A 76 -2.64 7.79 5.79
N ASP A 77 -2.70 7.48 4.49
CA ASP A 77 -3.49 6.38 3.94
C ASP A 77 -2.56 5.18 3.65
N ALA A 78 -2.76 4.08 4.36
CA ALA A 78 -1.96 2.87 4.24
C ALA A 78 -2.78 1.74 3.61
N SER A 79 -3.16 1.90 2.35
CA SER A 79 -3.97 0.95 1.58
C SER A 79 -3.11 0.24 0.54
N VAL A 80 -2.67 -0.98 0.87
CA VAL A 80 -1.71 -1.74 0.04
C VAL A 80 -2.28 -2.24 -1.30
N SER A 81 -3.60 -2.26 -1.44
CA SER A 81 -4.29 -2.57 -2.70
C SER A 81 -3.97 -1.57 -3.82
N TYR A 82 -3.60 -0.35 -3.47
CA TYR A 82 -3.30 0.72 -4.42
C TYR A 82 -2.15 0.35 -5.38
N PHE A 83 -1.23 -0.49 -4.92
CA PHE A 83 -0.08 -0.91 -5.72
C PHE A 83 -0.46 -1.75 -6.94
N ALA A 84 -1.52 -2.55 -6.83
CA ALA A 84 -1.92 -3.51 -7.87
C ALA A 84 -2.56 -2.85 -9.11
N TYR A 85 -3.07 -1.62 -8.96
CA TYR A 85 -3.93 -1.01 -9.98
C TYR A 85 -3.33 0.29 -10.52
N GLN A 86 -2.90 0.28 -11.78
CA GLN A 86 -2.20 1.42 -12.40
C GLN A 86 -3.00 2.74 -12.37
N ALA A 87 -4.32 2.67 -12.53
CA ALA A 87 -5.18 3.86 -12.51
C ALA A 87 -5.19 4.58 -11.14
N VAL A 88 -4.84 3.87 -10.06
CA VAL A 88 -4.89 4.43 -8.70
C VAL A 88 -3.85 5.53 -8.51
N ALA A 89 -2.65 5.41 -9.07
CA ALA A 89 -1.64 6.46 -8.99
C ALA A 89 -2.18 7.80 -9.52
N ARG A 90 -2.87 7.79 -10.66
CA ARG A 90 -3.47 8.98 -11.26
C ARG A 90 -4.62 9.52 -10.40
N ARG A 91 -5.47 8.67 -9.84
CA ARG A 91 -6.57 9.12 -8.95
C ARG A 91 -6.05 9.79 -7.68
N ILE A 92 -4.98 9.28 -7.07
CA ILE A 92 -4.34 9.90 -5.91
C ILE A 92 -3.73 11.26 -6.31
N TYR A 93 -3.08 11.35 -7.46
CA TYR A 93 -2.53 12.60 -7.97
C TYR A 93 -3.61 13.66 -8.22
N ASP A 94 -4.71 13.29 -8.86
CA ASP A 94 -5.85 14.19 -9.12
C ASP A 94 -6.51 14.66 -7.81
N PHE A 95 -6.47 13.83 -6.77
CA PHE A 95 -6.95 14.18 -5.43
C PHE A 95 -5.96 15.09 -4.68
N ASN A 96 -4.66 14.79 -4.72
CA ASN A 96 -3.61 15.56 -4.06
C ASN A 96 -2.28 15.43 -4.83
N PRO A 97 -1.95 16.38 -5.71
CA PRO A 97 -0.72 16.33 -6.52
C PRO A 97 0.56 16.46 -5.70
N ASP A 98 0.47 17.02 -4.48
CA ASP A 98 1.63 17.19 -3.59
C ASP A 98 1.82 15.99 -2.64
N ALA A 99 1.03 14.93 -2.79
CA ALA A 99 1.10 13.76 -1.94
C ALA A 99 2.45 13.06 -2.04
N LYS A 100 2.95 12.57 -0.90
CA LYS A 100 4.13 11.70 -0.83
C LYS A 100 3.70 10.24 -0.89
N ILE A 101 4.46 9.45 -1.63
CA ILE A 101 4.16 8.05 -1.90
C ILE A 101 5.26 7.16 -1.32
N ILE A 102 4.87 6.14 -0.57
CA ILE A 102 5.76 5.09 -0.08
C ILE A 102 5.38 3.77 -0.72
N ILE A 103 6.36 3.14 -1.34
CA ILE A 103 6.25 1.80 -1.90
C ILE A 103 7.17 0.87 -1.13
N LEU A 104 6.64 -0.22 -0.62
CA LEU A 104 7.39 -1.26 0.06
C LEU A 104 7.63 -2.42 -0.90
N MET A 105 8.88 -2.84 -0.99
CA MET A 105 9.30 -4.04 -1.70
C MET A 105 9.77 -5.12 -0.73
N ARG A 106 9.76 -6.33 -1.20
CA ARG A 106 10.31 -7.50 -0.54
C ARG A 106 10.87 -8.44 -1.61
N ASP A 107 11.72 -9.38 -1.24
CA ASP A 107 12.05 -10.50 -2.13
C ASP A 107 10.77 -11.03 -2.81
N PRO A 108 10.70 -11.07 -4.16
CA PRO A 108 9.47 -11.37 -4.88
C PRO A 108 8.89 -12.74 -4.54
N TYR A 109 9.74 -13.74 -4.36
CA TYR A 109 9.31 -15.08 -4.01
C TYR A 109 8.75 -15.13 -2.58
N LYS A 110 9.49 -14.57 -1.62
CA LYS A 110 9.04 -14.48 -0.22
C LYS A 110 7.72 -13.71 -0.09
N ARG A 111 7.54 -12.65 -0.90
CA ARG A 111 6.29 -11.90 -0.95
C ARG A 111 5.13 -12.78 -1.45
N ALA A 112 5.31 -13.43 -2.61
CA ALA A 112 4.30 -14.28 -3.22
C ALA A 112 3.90 -15.43 -2.29
N PHE A 113 4.90 -16.13 -1.73
CA PHE A 113 4.67 -17.22 -0.79
C PHE A 113 3.99 -16.75 0.51
N SER A 114 4.36 -15.58 1.03
CA SER A 114 3.67 -14.98 2.19
C SER A 114 2.20 -14.66 1.90
N HIS A 115 1.87 -14.32 0.64
CA HIS A 115 0.51 -14.08 0.21
C HIS A 115 -0.28 -15.39 0.17
N TYR A 116 0.28 -16.41 -0.47
CA TYR A 116 -0.29 -17.75 -0.50
C TYR A 116 -0.57 -18.30 0.91
N LEU A 117 0.38 -18.18 1.84
CA LEU A 117 0.16 -18.63 3.23
C LEU A 117 -0.97 -17.86 3.94
N MET A 118 -1.19 -16.60 3.59
CA MET A 118 -2.34 -15.85 4.08
C MET A 118 -3.64 -16.43 3.52
N ASP A 119 -3.67 -16.72 2.24
CA ASP A 119 -4.85 -17.25 1.55
C ASP A 119 -5.21 -18.66 2.02
N ILE A 120 -4.23 -19.51 2.31
CA ILE A 120 -4.46 -20.81 2.98
C ILE A 120 -5.15 -20.59 4.34
N ARG A 121 -4.64 -19.67 5.17
CA ARG A 121 -5.24 -19.39 6.48
C ARG A 121 -6.66 -18.84 6.40
N MET A 122 -6.96 -18.08 5.33
CA MET A 122 -8.28 -17.51 5.07
C MET A 122 -9.20 -18.43 4.26
N GLN A 123 -8.72 -19.62 3.91
CA GLN A 123 -9.44 -20.61 3.09
C GLN A 123 -9.77 -20.11 1.67
N TYR A 124 -8.99 -19.19 1.14
CA TYR A 124 -9.07 -18.72 -0.25
C TYR A 124 -8.22 -19.57 -1.19
N ALA A 125 -7.17 -20.21 -0.70
CA ALA A 125 -6.33 -21.12 -1.45
C ALA A 125 -6.51 -22.57 -0.94
N THR A 126 -6.66 -23.54 -1.88
CA THR A 126 -6.98 -24.95 -1.58
C THR A 126 -6.01 -25.93 -2.19
N CYS A 127 -5.12 -25.50 -3.09
CA CYS A 127 -4.11 -26.34 -3.74
C CYS A 127 -2.70 -25.79 -3.53
N ASP A 128 -1.70 -26.48 -4.06
CA ASP A 128 -0.29 -26.11 -3.89
C ASP A 128 0.07 -24.77 -4.55
N PHE A 129 1.05 -24.09 -3.98
CA PHE A 129 1.55 -22.80 -4.46
C PHE A 129 1.97 -22.85 -5.94
N CYS A 130 2.61 -23.93 -6.35
CA CYS A 130 3.07 -24.10 -7.74
C CYS A 130 1.90 -24.14 -8.73
N GLU A 131 0.80 -24.82 -8.39
CA GLU A 131 -0.39 -24.87 -9.24
C GLU A 131 -0.96 -23.49 -9.51
N TYR A 132 -1.05 -22.62 -8.49
CA TYR A 132 -1.53 -21.23 -8.64
C TYR A 132 -0.62 -20.35 -9.50
N ILE A 133 0.68 -20.61 -9.52
CA ILE A 133 1.63 -19.88 -10.38
C ILE A 133 1.48 -20.28 -11.83
N GLU A 134 1.21 -21.55 -12.11
CA GLU A 134 1.10 -22.09 -13.47
C GLU A 134 -0.22 -21.75 -14.15
N GLU A 135 -1.32 -21.68 -13.41
CA GLU A 135 -2.67 -21.51 -13.96
C GLU A 135 -2.99 -20.11 -14.52
N ARG A 136 -2.17 -19.10 -14.29
CA ARG A 136 -2.39 -17.69 -14.71
C ARG A 136 -3.79 -17.14 -14.40
N GLY A 137 -4.46 -17.66 -13.38
CA GLY A 137 -5.76 -17.20 -12.91
C GLY A 137 -5.70 -15.98 -11.98
N ALA A 138 -6.79 -15.74 -11.23
CA ALA A 138 -6.90 -14.64 -10.27
C ALA A 138 -5.76 -14.65 -9.23
N HIS A 139 -5.36 -15.83 -8.77
CA HIS A 139 -4.25 -16.00 -7.83
C HIS A 139 -2.89 -15.67 -8.46
N PHE A 140 -2.70 -15.89 -9.75
CA PHE A 140 -1.49 -15.49 -10.45
C PHE A 140 -1.23 -13.99 -10.32
N THR A 141 -2.25 -13.18 -10.53
CA THR A 141 -2.14 -11.71 -10.34
C THR A 141 -1.76 -11.36 -8.91
N GLN A 142 -2.32 -12.04 -7.91
CA GLN A 142 -2.03 -11.80 -6.51
C GLN A 142 -0.61 -12.23 -6.11
N TYR A 143 -0.15 -13.39 -6.59
CA TYR A 143 1.15 -13.93 -6.19
C TYR A 143 2.29 -13.45 -7.09
N VAL A 144 2.11 -13.48 -8.38
CA VAL A 144 3.15 -13.09 -9.34
C VAL A 144 3.02 -11.62 -9.74
N GLY A 145 1.85 -11.18 -10.15
CA GLY A 145 1.61 -9.81 -10.63
C GLY A 145 2.04 -8.75 -9.61
N ASN A 146 1.64 -8.91 -8.36
CA ASN A 146 2.04 -8.01 -7.27
C ASN A 146 3.53 -8.12 -6.86
N SER A 147 4.26 -9.10 -7.39
CA SER A 147 5.71 -9.25 -7.21
C SER A 147 6.53 -8.65 -8.36
N LEU A 148 5.88 -8.28 -9.46
CA LEU A 148 6.49 -7.58 -10.59
C LEU A 148 6.57 -6.07 -10.31
N PHE A 149 7.41 -5.68 -9.37
CA PHE A 149 7.46 -4.32 -8.83
C PHE A 149 7.75 -3.25 -9.87
N GLY A 150 8.58 -3.55 -10.89
CA GLY A 150 9.14 -2.56 -11.78
C GLY A 150 8.11 -1.71 -12.54
N ALA A 151 7.05 -2.32 -13.07
CA ALA A 151 6.01 -1.61 -13.82
C ALA A 151 5.20 -0.66 -12.91
N ASN A 152 4.82 -1.14 -11.72
CA ASN A 152 4.03 -0.36 -10.79
C ASN A 152 4.84 0.80 -10.17
N ILE A 153 6.10 0.57 -9.79
CA ILE A 153 6.99 1.65 -9.32
C ILE A 153 7.17 2.72 -10.40
N ARG A 154 7.40 2.31 -11.64
CA ARG A 154 7.54 3.24 -12.78
C ARG A 154 6.29 4.10 -12.95
N ASN A 155 5.11 3.51 -12.90
CA ASN A 155 3.83 4.22 -12.98
C ASN A 155 3.71 5.32 -11.90
N TYR A 156 4.05 5.01 -10.65
CA TYR A 156 4.02 6.02 -9.58
C TYR A 156 5.07 7.12 -9.81
N ILE A 157 6.27 6.79 -10.26
CA ILE A 157 7.32 7.77 -10.57
C ILE A 157 6.92 8.66 -11.77
N GLU A 158 6.30 8.11 -12.81
CA GLU A 158 5.80 8.87 -13.96
C GLU A 158 4.69 9.85 -13.57
N VAL A 159 3.84 9.47 -12.62
CA VAL A 159 2.71 10.32 -12.16
C VAL A 159 3.15 11.39 -11.17
N PHE A 160 4.01 11.06 -10.19
CA PHE A 160 4.36 11.93 -9.06
C PHE A 160 5.74 12.58 -9.17
N GLY A 161 6.61 12.07 -10.04
CA GLY A 161 8.04 12.41 -10.03
C GLY A 161 8.83 11.65 -8.95
N LYS A 162 10.14 11.56 -9.15
CA LYS A 162 11.04 10.81 -8.24
C LYS A 162 11.09 11.39 -6.83
N GLU A 163 10.94 12.71 -6.71
CA GLU A 163 11.06 13.44 -5.44
C GLU A 163 9.87 13.21 -4.49
N GLN A 164 8.77 12.65 -5.00
CA GLN A 164 7.60 12.34 -4.20
C GLN A 164 7.41 10.85 -3.94
N VAL A 165 8.26 9.99 -4.51
CA VAL A 165 8.12 8.52 -4.41
C VAL A 165 9.32 7.92 -3.69
N LEU A 166 9.08 7.36 -2.49
CA LEU A 166 10.05 6.61 -1.72
C LEU A 166 9.81 5.11 -1.89
N VAL A 167 10.84 4.39 -2.33
CA VAL A 167 10.82 2.93 -2.44
C VAL A 167 11.70 2.33 -1.35
N LEU A 168 11.12 1.49 -0.50
CA LEU A 168 11.78 0.85 0.63
C LEU A 168 11.74 -0.67 0.50
N GLN A 169 12.85 -1.33 0.77
CA GLN A 169 12.92 -2.78 0.81
C GLN A 169 12.78 -3.28 2.26
N LEU A 170 11.91 -4.26 2.50
CA LEU A 170 11.61 -4.78 3.83
C LEU A 170 12.87 -5.28 4.55
N GLU A 171 13.72 -6.02 3.85
CA GLU A 171 14.93 -6.59 4.42
C GLU A 171 15.91 -5.50 4.90
N TYR A 172 15.91 -4.34 4.25
CA TYR A 172 16.70 -3.18 4.70
C TYR A 172 16.06 -2.48 5.89
N LEU A 173 14.73 -2.33 5.87
CA LEU A 173 13.95 -1.79 6.99
C LEU A 173 14.16 -2.54 8.30
N GLU A 174 14.18 -3.87 8.23
CA GLU A 174 14.38 -4.73 9.40
C GLU A 174 15.78 -4.60 10.01
N GLN A 175 16.80 -4.29 9.19
CA GLN A 175 18.20 -4.19 9.63
C GLN A 175 18.63 -2.78 10.05
N GLN A 176 18.03 -1.74 9.48
CA GLN A 176 18.49 -0.36 9.63
C GLN A 176 17.32 0.62 9.85
N LEU A 177 16.44 0.27 10.77
CA LEU A 177 15.20 1.02 11.02
C LEU A 177 15.44 2.51 11.31
N ASP A 178 16.44 2.84 12.15
CA ASP A 178 16.75 4.22 12.53
C ASP A 178 17.17 5.07 11.31
N ARG A 179 18.04 4.53 10.45
CA ARG A 179 18.45 5.22 9.21
C ARG A 179 17.31 5.39 8.22
N VAL A 180 16.38 4.43 8.20
CA VAL A 180 15.20 4.54 7.33
C VAL A 180 14.28 5.63 7.83
N PHE A 181 14.16 5.82 9.14
CA PHE A 181 13.39 6.93 9.69
C PHE A 181 14.05 8.27 9.40
N ASP A 182 15.36 8.41 9.54
CA ASP A 182 16.08 9.63 9.14
C ASP A 182 15.84 9.95 7.66
N PHE A 183 15.94 8.96 6.78
CA PHE A 183 15.70 9.12 5.35
C PHE A 183 14.22 9.38 5.03
N PHE A 184 13.31 8.71 5.72
CA PHE A 184 11.87 8.97 5.64
C PHE A 184 11.56 10.42 6.00
N PHE A 185 12.03 10.90 7.15
CA PHE A 185 11.81 12.27 7.58
C PHE A 185 12.54 13.30 6.71
N PHE A 186 13.68 12.99 6.14
CA PHE A 186 14.36 13.83 5.15
C PHE A 186 13.55 13.98 3.84
N LEU A 187 12.93 12.91 3.35
CA LEU A 187 12.12 12.93 2.11
C LEU A 187 10.74 13.58 2.31
N VAL A 188 10.19 13.43 3.49
CA VAL A 188 8.91 14.03 3.87
C VAL A 188 9.11 15.43 4.46
N GLY A 189 10.33 15.82 4.80
CA GLY A 189 10.99 17.03 5.24
C GLY A 189 10.42 18.28 5.64
#